data_026ddccbb7c7ca7d042bbb58aa25c608
#
_entry.id   026ddccbb7c7ca7d042bbb58aa25c608
#
_cell.length_a   1.000
_cell.length_b   1.000
_cell.length_c   1.000
_cell.angle_alpha   90.00
_cell.angle_beta   90.00
_cell.angle_gamma   90.00
#
_symmetry.space_group_name_H-M   'P 1'
#
loop_
_entity.id
_entity.type
_entity.pdbx_description
1 polymer ?
#
loop_
_entity_poly.entity_id
_entity_poly.type
_entity_poly.pdbx_seq_one_letter_code
_entity_poly.pdbx_strand_id
1 'polypeptide(L)'
;MATGKHVAPRRTNPADESGTDTVGELLSWVPWIVVPVVVVALVRVFLLGTYVIPSGSMLDTIQLEDRVAAIKVMKPERGDIVVFRDPDNWLTAGKGEYLIKRVIGMPGDTVSCDGGGAPLKINGVAIDESSYLRSGVNPSDQAFSVTVGEGMMWVMGDNRSGSADSRAHQNDANGGQVPLDNVVGVAVFTFWPLTRMHVLDSHHDVFASVPEAQ
;
A
#
# COMPACT_ATOMS: atom_id res chain seq x y z
N MET A 1 -18.33 -70.58 -71.90
CA MET A 1 -19.37 -69.93 -71.06
C MET A 1 -18.78 -69.71 -69.69
N ALA A 2 -18.44 -68.49 -69.38
CA ALA A 2 -17.87 -68.12 -68.10
C ALA A 2 -18.68 -66.89 -67.55
N THR A 3 -19.45 -67.19 -66.56
CA THR A 3 -20.31 -66.23 -65.87
C THR A 3 -19.49 -65.40 -64.88
N GLY A 4 -19.25 -64.12 -65.21
CA GLY A 4 -18.62 -63.18 -64.29
C GLY A 4 -19.62 -62.69 -63.20
N LYS A 5 -19.22 -62.90 -61.94
CA LYS A 5 -19.96 -62.28 -60.78
C LYS A 5 -19.48 -60.86 -60.56
N HIS A 6 -20.39 -59.92 -60.80
CA HIS A 6 -20.24 -58.53 -60.35
C HIS A 6 -20.33 -58.43 -58.82
N VAL A 7 -19.25 -58.02 -58.19
CA VAL A 7 -19.25 -57.64 -56.78
C VAL A 7 -19.48 -56.14 -56.74
N ALA A 8 -20.59 -55.70 -56.12
CA ALA A 8 -20.90 -54.28 -55.89
C ALA A 8 -20.00 -53.68 -54.84
N PRO A 9 -19.54 -52.41 -54.98
CA PRO A 9 -18.73 -51.76 -53.97
C PRO A 9 -19.59 -51.41 -52.73
N ARG A 10 -19.04 -51.78 -51.60
CA ARG A 10 -19.61 -51.49 -50.26
C ARG A 10 -19.60 -49.99 -50.01
N ARG A 11 -20.77 -49.35 -49.94
CA ARG A 11 -20.94 -47.97 -49.50
C ARG A 11 -20.57 -47.89 -48.01
N THR A 12 -19.46 -47.27 -47.71
CA THR A 12 -19.15 -46.77 -46.35
C THR A 12 -20.00 -45.58 -46.05
N ASN A 13 -20.79 -45.65 -45.01
CA ASN A 13 -21.60 -44.51 -44.48
C ASN A 13 -20.65 -43.50 -43.85
N PRO A 14 -20.69 -42.22 -44.25
CA PRO A 14 -20.00 -41.15 -43.58
C PRO A 14 -20.95 -40.52 -42.54
N ALA A 15 -21.20 -41.25 -41.46
CA ALA A 15 -22.01 -40.73 -40.38
C ALA A 15 -21.60 -41.39 -39.09
N ASP A 16 -20.43 -41.02 -38.57
CA ASP A 16 -20.08 -41.17 -37.14
C ASP A 16 -18.72 -40.49 -36.77
N GLU A 17 -18.54 -39.23 -37.19
CA GLU A 17 -17.40 -38.41 -36.72
C GLU A 17 -17.83 -36.98 -36.53
N SER A 18 -18.74 -36.67 -35.61
CA SER A 18 -18.99 -35.30 -35.20
C SER A 18 -19.68 -35.23 -33.82
N GLY A 19 -19.02 -35.64 -32.78
CA GLY A 19 -19.67 -35.60 -31.46
C GLY A 19 -18.82 -35.57 -30.23
N THR A 20 -17.48 -35.41 -30.34
CA THR A 20 -16.64 -35.52 -29.14
C THR A 20 -15.63 -34.41 -28.92
N ASP A 21 -15.50 -33.46 -29.83
CA ASP A 21 -14.40 -32.47 -29.73
C ASP A 21 -14.73 -31.19 -28.97
N THR A 22 -16.01 -30.87 -28.81
CA THR A 22 -16.42 -29.60 -28.14
C THR A 22 -16.08 -29.53 -26.66
N VAL A 23 -16.11 -30.67 -25.95
CA VAL A 23 -15.74 -30.70 -24.53
C VAL A 23 -14.22 -30.61 -24.36
N GLY A 24 -13.44 -31.27 -25.24
CA GLY A 24 -11.99 -31.18 -25.27
C GLY A 24 -11.50 -29.78 -25.62
N GLU A 25 -12.11 -29.12 -26.59
CA GLU A 25 -11.82 -27.72 -26.92
C GLU A 25 -12.17 -26.77 -25.78
N LEU A 26 -13.32 -26.92 -25.14
CA LEU A 26 -13.70 -26.13 -23.95
C LEU A 26 -12.69 -26.32 -22.80
N LEU A 27 -12.26 -27.55 -22.54
CA LEU A 27 -11.25 -27.84 -21.51
C LEU A 27 -9.87 -27.26 -21.83
N SER A 28 -9.52 -27.09 -23.10
CA SER A 28 -8.25 -26.49 -23.51
C SER A 28 -8.11 -25.01 -23.16
N TRP A 29 -9.22 -24.27 -23.03
CA TRP A 29 -9.26 -22.86 -22.65
C TRP A 29 -9.20 -22.66 -21.13
N VAL A 30 -9.55 -23.68 -20.34
CA VAL A 30 -9.58 -23.59 -18.87
C VAL A 30 -8.24 -23.12 -18.29
N PRO A 31 -7.07 -23.65 -18.68
CA PRO A 31 -5.79 -23.19 -18.14
C PRO A 31 -5.51 -21.71 -18.44
N TRP A 32 -5.91 -21.23 -19.62
CA TRP A 32 -5.71 -19.83 -20.03
C TRP A 32 -6.51 -18.83 -19.20
N ILE A 33 -7.60 -19.29 -18.59
CA ILE A 33 -8.42 -18.46 -17.69
C ILE A 33 -7.98 -18.70 -16.24
N VAL A 34 -7.81 -19.95 -15.83
CA VAL A 34 -7.49 -20.32 -14.44
C VAL A 34 -6.12 -19.81 -14.02
N VAL A 35 -5.10 -19.95 -14.87
CA VAL A 35 -3.75 -19.52 -14.53
C VAL A 35 -3.67 -18.00 -14.24
N PRO A 36 -4.17 -17.10 -15.11
CA PRO A 36 -4.18 -15.67 -14.81
C PRO A 36 -4.99 -15.33 -13.55
N VAL A 37 -6.14 -15.97 -13.33
CA VAL A 37 -6.95 -15.74 -12.13
C VAL A 37 -6.20 -16.15 -10.87
N VAL A 38 -5.53 -17.30 -10.88
CA VAL A 38 -4.70 -17.76 -9.75
C VAL A 38 -3.52 -16.80 -9.52
N VAL A 39 -2.84 -16.37 -10.59
CA VAL A 39 -1.73 -15.41 -10.48
C VAL A 39 -2.22 -14.10 -9.87
N VAL A 40 -3.32 -13.54 -10.35
CA VAL A 40 -3.91 -12.30 -9.79
C VAL A 40 -4.29 -12.50 -8.33
N ALA A 41 -4.88 -13.64 -7.98
CA ALA A 41 -5.24 -13.96 -6.60
C ALA A 41 -3.99 -14.03 -5.70
N LEU A 42 -2.93 -14.69 -6.15
CA LEU A 42 -1.65 -14.76 -5.41
C LEU A 42 -1.02 -13.38 -5.22
N VAL A 43 -0.96 -12.57 -6.28
CA VAL A 43 -0.48 -11.18 -6.20
C VAL A 43 -1.30 -10.38 -5.20
N ARG A 44 -2.63 -10.46 -5.23
CA ARG A 44 -3.52 -9.79 -4.27
C ARG A 44 -3.29 -10.26 -2.84
N VAL A 45 -3.14 -11.55 -2.61
CA VAL A 45 -2.98 -12.11 -1.27
C VAL A 45 -1.62 -11.77 -0.67
N PHE A 46 -0.54 -11.93 -1.45
CA PHE A 46 0.82 -11.88 -0.92
C PHE A 46 1.52 -10.53 -1.14
N LEU A 47 1.21 -9.81 -2.22
CA LEU A 47 1.96 -8.61 -2.58
C LEU A 47 1.17 -7.31 -2.40
N LEU A 48 -0.14 -7.30 -2.62
CA LEU A 48 -0.94 -6.07 -2.63
C LEU A 48 -2.00 -6.05 -1.54
N GLY A 49 -2.04 -4.96 -0.77
CA GLY A 49 -3.15 -4.57 0.08
C GLY A 49 -3.96 -3.44 -0.56
N THR A 50 -5.25 -3.38 -0.31
CA THR A 50 -6.08 -2.24 -0.71
C THR A 50 -6.87 -1.72 0.47
N TYR A 51 -6.82 -0.41 0.69
CA TYR A 51 -7.40 0.23 1.87
C TYR A 51 -8.26 1.42 1.45
N VAL A 52 -9.36 1.64 2.16
CA VAL A 52 -10.20 2.83 2.05
C VAL A 52 -9.76 3.83 3.12
N ILE A 53 -9.65 5.10 2.77
CA ILE A 53 -9.15 6.15 3.66
C ILE A 53 -10.32 6.90 4.31
N PRO A 54 -10.63 6.65 5.59
CA PRO A 54 -11.80 7.22 6.25
C PRO A 54 -11.52 8.59 6.88
N SER A 55 -10.28 9.06 6.91
CA SER A 55 -9.89 10.27 7.64
C SER A 55 -9.08 11.26 6.80
N GLY A 56 -9.12 12.54 7.18
CA GLY A 56 -8.40 13.61 6.50
C GLY A 56 -6.98 13.85 7.00
N SER A 57 -6.34 12.89 7.69
CA SER A 57 -5.00 13.10 8.27
C SER A 57 -3.87 13.20 7.23
N MET A 58 -4.11 12.73 6.01
CA MET A 58 -3.16 12.77 4.89
C MET A 58 -3.57 13.76 3.78
N LEU A 59 -4.50 14.69 4.06
CA LEU A 59 -4.82 15.77 3.13
C LEU A 59 -3.58 16.69 2.95
N ASP A 60 -3.22 17.19 1.80
CA ASP A 60 -3.92 17.07 0.51
C ASP A 60 -3.43 15.86 -0.31
N THR A 61 -2.46 15.08 0.19
CA THR A 61 -1.83 13.93 -0.50
C THR A 61 -2.86 12.84 -0.80
N ILE A 62 -3.71 12.51 0.17
CA ILE A 62 -4.77 11.50 0.03
C ILE A 62 -6.07 12.09 0.55
N GLN A 63 -7.13 11.99 -0.25
CA GLN A 63 -8.45 12.52 0.10
C GLN A 63 -9.29 11.47 0.85
N LEU A 64 -10.36 11.97 1.51
CA LEU A 64 -11.34 11.06 2.11
C LEU A 64 -11.97 10.18 1.03
N GLU A 65 -12.28 8.94 1.41
CA GLU A 65 -12.87 7.89 0.57
C GLU A 65 -11.98 7.46 -0.61
N ASP A 66 -10.72 7.94 -0.69
CA ASP A 66 -9.76 7.38 -1.62
C ASP A 66 -9.47 5.93 -1.29
N ARG A 67 -9.18 5.14 -2.33
CA ARG A 67 -8.69 3.77 -2.18
C ARG A 67 -7.25 3.70 -2.62
N VAL A 68 -6.41 3.27 -1.72
CA VAL A 68 -4.97 3.16 -1.94
C VAL A 68 -4.54 1.71 -2.09
N ALA A 69 -3.57 1.48 -2.94
CA ALA A 69 -2.86 0.21 -3.06
C ALA A 69 -1.53 0.29 -2.30
N ALA A 70 -1.27 -0.71 -1.47
CA ALA A 70 -0.05 -0.81 -0.69
C ALA A 70 0.69 -2.11 -1.00
N ILE A 71 2.02 -2.05 -1.09
CA ILE A 71 2.90 -3.18 -1.33
C ILE A 71 3.33 -3.76 0.03
N LYS A 72 2.93 -4.99 0.30
CA LYS A 72 3.12 -5.65 1.60
C LYS A 72 4.57 -6.08 1.87
N VAL A 73 5.32 -6.38 0.83
CA VAL A 73 6.71 -6.89 0.92
C VAL A 73 7.76 -5.79 0.89
N MET A 74 7.33 -4.54 0.73
CA MET A 74 8.22 -3.38 0.73
C MET A 74 8.58 -3.01 2.17
N LYS A 75 9.87 -2.80 2.41
CA LYS A 75 10.34 -2.26 3.69
C LYS A 75 10.13 -0.75 3.69
N PRO A 76 9.58 -0.17 4.77
CA PRO A 76 9.40 1.26 4.85
C PRO A 76 10.73 1.99 5.01
N GLU A 77 10.81 3.18 4.40
CA GLU A 77 11.90 4.13 4.50
C GLU A 77 11.37 5.51 4.88
N ARG A 78 12.26 6.46 5.24
CA ARG A 78 11.84 7.86 5.52
C ARG A 78 11.14 8.44 4.29
N GLY A 79 10.00 9.07 4.50
CA GLY A 79 9.18 9.63 3.44
C GLY A 79 8.05 8.71 2.96
N ASP A 80 8.18 7.41 3.10
CA ASP A 80 7.14 6.48 2.66
C ASP A 80 5.81 6.68 3.39
N ILE A 81 4.74 6.51 2.66
CA ILE A 81 3.40 6.48 3.23
C ILE A 81 3.08 5.03 3.58
N VAL A 82 2.87 4.74 4.86
CA VAL A 82 2.65 3.39 5.34
C VAL A 82 1.24 3.18 5.86
N VAL A 83 0.70 2.00 5.59
CA VAL A 83 -0.48 1.47 6.26
C VAL A 83 -0.02 0.53 7.35
N PHE A 84 -0.51 0.73 8.58
CA PHE A 84 -0.10 -0.06 9.73
C PHE A 84 -1.28 -0.35 10.66
N ARG A 85 -1.16 -1.42 11.45
CA ARG A 85 -2.14 -1.74 12.50
C ARG A 85 -2.01 -0.76 13.64
N ASP A 86 -3.14 -0.46 14.27
CA ASP A 86 -3.19 0.40 15.47
C ASP A 86 -2.19 -0.10 16.51
N PRO A 87 -1.20 0.73 16.91
CA PRO A 87 -0.14 0.28 17.81
C PRO A 87 -0.55 0.22 19.28
N ASP A 88 -1.44 1.09 19.72
CA ASP A 88 -1.82 1.24 21.13
C ASP A 88 -3.15 2.01 21.29
N ASN A 89 -4.20 1.52 20.62
CA ASN A 89 -5.53 2.12 20.67
C ASN A 89 -5.59 3.61 20.25
N TRP A 90 -4.82 3.99 19.23
CA TRP A 90 -4.88 5.33 18.63
C TRP A 90 -6.23 5.59 17.94
N LEU A 91 -6.89 4.54 17.50
CA LEU A 91 -8.24 4.59 16.96
C LEU A 91 -9.27 4.43 18.08
N THR A 92 -10.31 5.26 18.04
CA THR A 92 -11.47 5.04 18.89
C THR A 92 -12.12 3.70 18.53
N ALA A 93 -12.54 2.95 19.53
CA ALA A 93 -13.17 1.65 19.35
C ALA A 93 -14.26 1.68 18.26
N GLY A 94 -14.17 0.76 17.30
CA GLY A 94 -15.09 0.65 16.17
C GLY A 94 -14.73 1.51 14.93
N LYS A 95 -13.61 2.23 14.95
CA LYS A 95 -13.18 3.05 13.79
C LYS A 95 -12.18 2.36 12.86
N GLY A 96 -12.04 1.04 12.93
CA GLY A 96 -11.15 0.26 12.05
C GLY A 96 -9.96 -0.33 12.80
N GLU A 97 -9.04 -0.93 12.04
CA GLU A 97 -7.84 -1.61 12.55
C GLU A 97 -6.55 -0.99 11.98
N TYR A 98 -6.67 -0.14 10.97
CA TYR A 98 -5.53 0.37 10.21
C TYR A 98 -5.50 1.88 10.19
N LEU A 99 -4.27 2.40 10.31
CA LEU A 99 -3.96 3.82 10.11
C LEU A 99 -3.08 3.98 8.87
N ILE A 100 -3.06 5.21 8.34
CA ILE A 100 -2.16 5.60 7.26
C ILE A 100 -1.46 6.90 7.64
N LYS A 101 -0.12 6.91 7.55
CA LYS A 101 0.74 8.06 7.87
C LYS A 101 2.01 8.02 7.03
N ARG A 102 2.74 9.14 7.02
CA ARG A 102 4.09 9.23 6.44
C ARG A 102 5.13 8.90 7.50
N VAL A 103 6.12 8.08 7.11
CA VAL A 103 7.30 7.78 7.94
C VAL A 103 8.22 8.99 7.96
N ILE A 104 8.49 9.50 9.14
CA ILE A 104 9.37 10.66 9.34
C ILE A 104 10.71 10.23 9.92
N GLY A 105 10.70 9.30 10.86
CA GLY A 105 11.92 8.80 11.50
C GLY A 105 11.95 7.27 11.52
N MET A 106 13.13 6.73 11.32
CA MET A 106 13.46 5.30 11.35
C MET A 106 14.29 4.97 12.60
N PRO A 107 14.52 3.70 12.93
CA PRO A 107 15.26 3.31 14.12
C PRO A 107 16.60 4.06 14.25
N GLY A 108 16.85 4.61 15.44
CA GLY A 108 18.04 5.41 15.76
C GLY A 108 17.93 6.90 15.42
N ASP A 109 16.96 7.32 14.61
CA ASP A 109 16.77 8.75 14.29
C ASP A 109 16.34 9.55 15.51
N THR A 110 16.86 10.77 15.63
CA THR A 110 16.31 11.78 16.53
C THR A 110 15.46 12.75 15.71
N VAL A 111 14.15 12.73 15.92
CA VAL A 111 13.17 13.61 15.29
C VAL A 111 12.77 14.72 16.27
N SER A 112 12.88 15.97 15.87
CA SER A 112 12.55 17.09 16.74
C SER A 112 11.92 18.26 15.98
N CYS A 113 11.15 19.07 16.70
CA CYS A 113 10.61 20.34 16.22
C CYS A 113 10.52 21.31 17.40
N ASP A 114 10.89 22.57 17.19
CA ASP A 114 10.82 23.59 18.24
C ASP A 114 9.39 24.15 18.42
N GLY A 115 8.43 23.69 17.60
CA GLY A 115 7.04 24.15 17.61
C GLY A 115 6.85 25.51 16.91
N GLY A 116 5.61 26.02 16.94
CA GLY A 116 5.30 27.35 16.43
C GLY A 116 5.61 27.59 14.95
N GLY A 117 5.59 26.53 14.12
CA GLY A 117 5.93 26.60 12.70
C GLY A 117 7.41 26.47 12.38
N ALA A 118 8.26 26.15 13.36
CA ALA A 118 9.66 25.83 13.11
C ALA A 118 9.79 24.56 12.22
N PRO A 119 10.85 24.47 11.41
CA PRO A 119 11.07 23.29 10.57
C PRO A 119 11.29 22.05 11.43
N LEU A 120 10.86 20.91 10.89
CA LEU A 120 11.18 19.60 11.47
C LEU A 120 12.68 19.32 11.27
N LYS A 121 13.31 18.73 12.27
CA LYS A 121 14.72 18.33 12.24
C LYS A 121 14.81 16.82 12.43
N ILE A 122 15.63 16.18 11.62
CA ILE A 122 15.99 14.75 11.78
C ILE A 122 17.50 14.67 11.89
N ASN A 123 18.00 14.06 12.98
CA ASN A 123 19.42 13.99 13.29
C ASN A 123 20.12 15.37 13.27
N GLY A 124 19.39 16.41 13.72
CA GLY A 124 19.84 17.81 13.75
C GLY A 124 19.75 18.56 12.41
N VAL A 125 19.40 17.90 11.31
CA VAL A 125 19.23 18.51 9.98
C VAL A 125 17.78 18.94 9.80
N ALA A 126 17.56 20.23 9.50
CA ALA A 126 16.23 20.73 9.16
C ALA A 126 15.82 20.27 7.77
N ILE A 127 14.60 19.78 7.62
CA ILE A 127 14.03 19.33 6.35
C ILE A 127 12.96 20.31 5.85
N ASP A 128 12.85 20.44 4.52
CA ASP A 128 11.80 21.23 3.87
C ASP A 128 10.67 20.32 3.42
N GLU A 129 9.59 20.35 4.18
CA GLU A 129 8.41 19.51 3.96
C GLU A 129 7.35 20.15 3.05
N SER A 130 7.64 21.32 2.47
CA SER A 130 6.67 22.11 1.68
C SER A 130 6.08 21.36 0.48
N SER A 131 6.76 20.32 -0.03
CA SER A 131 6.33 19.51 -1.15
C SER A 131 5.15 18.59 -0.86
N TYR A 132 4.92 18.22 0.42
CA TYR A 132 3.85 17.31 0.81
C TYR A 132 2.98 17.79 1.98
N LEU A 133 3.43 18.76 2.75
CA LEU A 133 2.59 19.35 3.78
C LEU A 133 1.33 19.96 3.17
N ARG A 134 0.20 19.73 3.82
CA ARG A 134 -1.02 20.43 3.48
C ARG A 134 -0.80 21.94 3.55
N SER A 135 -1.32 22.64 2.55
CA SER A 135 -1.20 24.10 2.49
C SER A 135 -1.75 24.78 3.75
N GLY A 136 -0.98 25.70 4.30
CA GLY A 136 -1.35 26.50 5.46
C GLY A 136 -1.24 25.80 6.81
N VAL A 137 -0.62 24.60 6.90
CA VAL A 137 -0.32 23.94 8.17
C VAL A 137 1.17 24.04 8.50
N ASN A 138 1.47 24.12 9.79
CA ASN A 138 2.84 24.10 10.30
C ASN A 138 3.38 22.67 10.37
N PRO A 139 4.71 22.45 10.31
CA PRO A 139 5.34 21.14 10.58
C PRO A 139 4.93 20.55 11.92
N SER A 140 4.90 21.36 12.97
CA SER A 140 4.27 21.08 14.26
C SER A 140 4.00 22.39 15.01
N ASP A 141 2.85 22.48 15.68
CA ASP A 141 2.55 23.58 16.59
C ASP A 141 3.17 23.34 17.98
N GLN A 142 3.37 22.06 18.32
CA GLN A 142 3.98 21.64 19.59
C GLN A 142 5.47 21.33 19.40
N ALA A 143 6.27 21.74 20.38
CA ALA A 143 7.66 21.33 20.47
C ALA A 143 7.73 19.87 20.92
N PHE A 144 8.61 19.10 20.31
CA PHE A 144 8.92 17.73 20.71
C PHE A 144 10.34 17.34 20.30
N SER A 145 10.87 16.32 20.98
CA SER A 145 12.13 15.67 20.60
C SER A 145 12.05 14.21 21.02
N VAL A 146 12.27 13.30 20.09
CA VAL A 146 12.18 11.85 20.31
C VAL A 146 13.32 11.16 19.57
N THR A 147 13.94 10.18 20.21
CA THR A 147 14.83 9.23 19.53
C THR A 147 14.04 7.96 19.25
N VAL A 148 13.98 7.56 17.99
CA VAL A 148 13.24 6.39 17.54
C VAL A 148 13.97 5.12 17.98
N GLY A 149 13.27 4.27 18.73
CA GLY A 149 13.82 3.01 19.25
C GLY A 149 14.06 1.97 18.15
N GLU A 150 14.83 0.94 18.49
CA GLU A 150 15.04 -0.22 17.63
C GLU A 150 13.70 -0.89 17.26
N GLY A 151 13.54 -1.20 15.98
CA GLY A 151 12.31 -1.82 15.48
C GLY A 151 11.07 -0.90 15.46
N MET A 152 11.24 0.38 15.74
CA MET A 152 10.18 1.39 15.77
C MET A 152 10.30 2.37 14.61
N MET A 153 9.25 3.14 14.37
CA MET A 153 9.23 4.28 13.47
C MET A 153 8.42 5.43 14.07
N TRP A 154 8.74 6.66 13.67
CA TRP A 154 7.97 7.87 13.98
C TRP A 154 7.18 8.28 12.76
N VAL A 155 5.87 8.42 12.91
CA VAL A 155 4.98 8.69 11.79
C VAL A 155 4.16 9.96 12.00
N MET A 156 3.94 10.72 10.94
CA MET A 156 3.14 11.94 10.99
C MET A 156 2.20 12.01 9.77
N GLY A 157 1.06 12.67 9.96
CA GLY A 157 0.15 12.94 8.84
C GLY A 157 0.58 14.19 8.07
N ASP A 158 0.33 14.24 6.76
CA ASP A 158 0.63 15.40 5.93
C ASP A 158 -0.28 16.59 6.26
N ASN A 159 -1.50 16.32 6.76
CA ASN A 159 -2.37 17.32 7.39
C ASN A 159 -2.05 17.45 8.89
N ARG A 160 -0.94 18.08 9.22
CA ARG A 160 -0.35 18.17 10.58
C ARG A 160 -1.33 18.62 11.66
N SER A 161 -2.18 19.60 11.37
CA SER A 161 -3.18 20.12 12.31
C SER A 161 -4.41 19.22 12.46
N GLY A 162 -4.67 18.34 11.48
CA GLY A 162 -5.79 17.39 11.46
C GLY A 162 -5.37 15.92 11.66
N SER A 163 -4.20 15.67 12.25
CA SER A 163 -3.65 14.33 12.42
C SER A 163 -3.36 14.01 13.88
N ALA A 164 -4.09 13.03 14.42
CA ALA A 164 -3.68 12.32 15.63
C ALA A 164 -2.64 11.26 15.22
N ASP A 165 -1.37 11.60 15.33
CA ASP A 165 -0.22 10.79 14.96
C ASP A 165 0.75 10.63 16.12
N SER A 166 1.98 10.21 15.87
CA SER A 166 3.01 9.99 16.89
C SER A 166 3.13 11.13 17.90
N ARG A 167 2.96 12.39 17.46
CA ARG A 167 3.00 13.58 18.33
C ARG A 167 1.90 13.60 19.38
N ALA A 168 0.71 13.10 19.03
CA ALA A 168 -0.46 13.10 19.93
C ALA A 168 -0.40 11.95 20.95
N HIS A 169 0.41 10.93 20.69
CA HIS A 169 0.43 9.68 21.44
C HIS A 169 1.72 9.46 22.24
N GLN A 170 2.51 10.52 22.49
CA GLN A 170 3.78 10.41 23.22
C GLN A 170 3.66 9.85 24.65
N ASN A 171 2.44 9.80 25.19
CA ASN A 171 2.17 9.26 26.52
C ASN A 171 1.66 7.81 26.51
N ASP A 172 1.59 7.16 25.33
CA ASP A 172 1.22 5.74 25.23
C ASP A 172 2.39 4.81 25.65
N ALA A 173 2.15 3.49 25.63
CA ALA A 173 3.14 2.51 26.03
C ALA A 173 4.41 2.52 25.15
N ASN A 174 4.30 2.99 23.90
CA ASN A 174 5.40 3.07 22.94
C ASN A 174 5.97 4.49 22.79
N GLY A 175 5.52 5.47 23.58
CA GLY A 175 5.96 6.87 23.46
C GLY A 175 5.59 7.52 22.12
N GLY A 176 4.46 7.12 21.54
CA GLY A 176 4.01 7.58 20.22
C GLY A 176 4.71 6.91 19.05
N GLN A 177 5.57 5.94 19.29
CA GLN A 177 6.28 5.22 18.23
C GLN A 177 5.46 4.02 17.75
N VAL A 178 5.61 3.66 16.48
CA VAL A 178 4.90 2.54 15.86
C VAL A 178 5.89 1.42 15.59
N PRO A 179 5.63 0.19 16.07
CA PRO A 179 6.46 -0.95 15.74
C PRO A 179 6.47 -1.20 14.22
N LEU A 180 7.64 -1.47 13.64
CA LEU A 180 7.79 -1.83 12.24
C LEU A 180 6.99 -3.09 11.88
N ASP A 181 6.82 -4.00 12.83
CA ASP A 181 6.02 -5.23 12.66
C ASP A 181 4.50 -4.94 12.50
N ASN A 182 4.05 -3.75 12.87
CA ASN A 182 2.68 -3.32 12.63
C ASN A 182 2.44 -2.87 11.19
N VAL A 183 3.50 -2.64 10.39
CA VAL A 183 3.36 -2.22 9.00
C VAL A 183 2.76 -3.36 8.18
N VAL A 184 1.67 -3.06 7.50
CA VAL A 184 0.99 -4.01 6.60
C VAL A 184 1.27 -3.72 5.13
N GLY A 185 1.88 -2.59 4.82
CA GLY A 185 2.39 -2.26 3.49
C GLY A 185 2.70 -0.78 3.30
N VAL A 186 3.52 -0.49 2.28
CA VAL A 186 3.85 0.86 1.80
C VAL A 186 2.84 1.24 0.73
N ALA A 187 2.10 2.31 0.94
CA ALA A 187 1.10 2.83 0.00
C ALA A 187 1.78 3.53 -1.17
N VAL A 188 1.52 3.07 -2.39
CA VAL A 188 2.23 3.55 -3.59
C VAL A 188 1.30 4.20 -4.62
N PHE A 189 -0.01 3.96 -4.54
CA PHE A 189 -0.92 4.40 -5.57
C PHE A 189 -2.34 4.60 -5.04
N THR A 190 -2.96 5.72 -5.40
CA THR A 190 -4.40 5.94 -5.25
C THR A 190 -5.09 5.48 -6.53
N PHE A 191 -5.97 4.47 -6.46
CA PHE A 191 -6.60 3.88 -7.65
C PHE A 191 -8.09 4.18 -7.78
N TRP A 192 -8.72 4.75 -6.77
CA TRP A 192 -10.12 5.13 -6.78
C TRP A 192 -10.36 6.38 -5.92
N PRO A 193 -11.23 7.30 -6.35
CA PRO A 193 -11.98 7.31 -7.61
C PRO A 193 -11.07 7.55 -8.83
N LEU A 194 -11.48 7.11 -10.02
CA LEU A 194 -10.67 7.21 -11.24
C LEU A 194 -10.24 8.64 -11.56
N THR A 195 -11.02 9.65 -11.13
CA THR A 195 -10.72 11.08 -11.32
C THR A 195 -9.58 11.59 -10.44
N ARG A 196 -9.15 10.81 -9.44
CA ARG A 196 -8.07 11.15 -8.50
C ARG A 196 -6.96 10.09 -8.48
N MET A 197 -6.88 9.26 -9.53
CA MET A 197 -5.81 8.28 -9.66
C MET A 197 -4.44 8.98 -9.77
N HIS A 198 -3.51 8.62 -8.89
CA HIS A 198 -2.13 9.13 -8.93
C HIS A 198 -1.18 8.22 -8.17
N VAL A 199 0.10 8.30 -8.49
CA VAL A 199 1.18 7.68 -7.72
C VAL A 199 1.39 8.49 -6.45
N LEU A 200 1.50 7.82 -5.32
CA LEU A 200 1.84 8.45 -4.04
C LEU A 200 3.35 8.66 -3.99
N ASP A 201 3.76 9.92 -3.88
CA ASP A 201 5.17 10.27 -3.83
C ASP A 201 5.69 10.17 -2.39
N SER A 202 6.76 9.42 -2.20
CA SER A 202 7.44 9.27 -0.91
C SER A 202 8.33 10.47 -0.58
N HIS A 203 8.61 11.35 -1.55
CA HIS A 203 9.47 12.53 -1.36
C HIS A 203 10.81 12.21 -0.71
N HIS A 204 11.47 11.13 -1.13
CA HIS A 204 12.75 10.70 -0.57
C HIS A 204 13.84 11.78 -0.71
N ASP A 205 13.72 12.66 -1.70
CA ASP A 205 14.58 13.82 -1.92
C ASP A 205 14.62 14.78 -0.72
N VAL A 206 13.49 14.97 -0.04
CA VAL A 206 13.38 15.78 1.19
C VAL A 206 14.27 15.24 2.31
N PHE A 207 14.43 13.92 2.36
CA PHE A 207 15.19 13.20 3.40
C PHE A 207 16.65 12.89 2.98
N ALA A 208 17.02 13.19 1.74
CA ALA A 208 18.33 12.82 1.19
C ALA A 208 19.53 13.46 1.91
N SER A 209 19.32 14.63 2.54
CA SER A 209 20.36 15.32 3.32
C SER A 209 20.49 14.84 4.76
N VAL A 210 19.58 13.98 5.22
CA VAL A 210 19.56 13.47 6.60
C VAL A 210 20.61 12.36 6.72
N PRO A 211 21.58 12.49 7.63
CA PRO A 211 22.57 11.44 7.84
C PRO A 211 21.90 10.16 8.39
N GLU A 212 22.53 9.01 8.15
CA GLU A 212 22.13 7.77 8.81
C GLU A 212 22.22 7.93 10.34
N ALA A 213 21.37 7.23 11.07
CA ALA A 213 21.42 7.19 12.53
C ALA A 213 22.76 6.58 12.99
N GLN A 214 23.35 7.14 14.03
CA GLN A 214 24.63 6.69 14.60
C GLN A 214 24.41 5.62 15.67
#